data_409c31f2a5205f646c32b6a17119317d
#
_entry.id   409c31f2a5205f646c32b6a17119317d
#
_cell.length_a   1.000
_cell.length_b   1.000
_cell.length_c   1.000
_cell.angle_alpha   90.00
_cell.angle_beta   90.00
_cell.angle_gamma   90.00
#
_symmetry.space_group_name_H-M   'P 1'
#
loop_
_entity.id
_entity.type
_entity.pdbx_description
1 polymer ?
#
loop_
_entity_poly.entity_id
_entity_poly.type
_entity_poly.pdbx_seq_one_letter_code
_entity_poly.pdbx_strand_id
1 'polypeptide(L)'
;IDSSIIIEPFSMKLTLEQKGQDAKVTTFVKDGIMYMSNPVNNTWEKQEATFEAIEQFKNSLDTSTEIYNMLKDHLDKVDIKEKDGNYVISVPKNSDFIKESLKEQMNSIVGQNPDFNPDNVTLEYLIDKETYFPKVLSLSFEAKLDGQDVKVTTTNTLSNINSVEEITVPEE
;
A
#
# COMPACT_ATOMS: atom_id res chain seq x y z
N ILE A 1 -3.62 -8.07 -4.56
CA ILE A 1 -2.83 -7.09 -5.34
C ILE A 1 -1.41 -7.61 -5.40
N ASP A 2 -0.84 -7.65 -6.60
CA ASP A 2 0.57 -7.95 -6.84
C ASP A 2 1.16 -6.83 -7.69
N SER A 3 2.34 -6.32 -7.34
CA SER A 3 2.97 -5.22 -8.07
C SER A 3 4.48 -5.37 -8.16
N SER A 4 5.04 -4.96 -9.30
CA SER A 4 6.47 -4.78 -9.52
C SER A 4 6.71 -3.34 -9.96
N ILE A 5 7.71 -2.67 -9.38
CA ILE A 5 7.92 -1.24 -9.57
C ILE A 5 9.40 -0.95 -9.70
N ILE A 6 9.74 -0.14 -10.68
CA ILE A 6 11.05 0.49 -10.86
C ILE A 6 10.83 1.99 -10.76
N ILE A 7 11.60 2.66 -9.90
CA ILE A 7 11.43 4.10 -9.63
C ILE A 7 12.09 4.95 -10.72
N GLU A 8 13.28 4.55 -11.17
CA GLU A 8 14.06 5.31 -12.16
C GLU A 8 14.72 4.38 -13.21
N PRO A 9 14.33 4.48 -14.50
CA PRO A 9 13.16 5.20 -15.01
C PRO A 9 11.86 4.55 -14.51
N PHE A 10 10.81 5.36 -14.30
CA PHE A 10 9.58 4.84 -13.73
C PHE A 10 8.92 3.81 -14.64
N SER A 11 8.74 2.62 -14.11
CA SER A 11 7.93 1.58 -14.72
C SER A 11 7.23 0.75 -13.65
N MET A 12 6.02 0.30 -13.96
CA MET A 12 5.17 -0.42 -13.01
C MET A 12 4.40 -1.52 -13.72
N LYS A 13 4.25 -2.64 -13.03
CA LYS A 13 3.25 -3.66 -13.30
C LYS A 13 2.39 -3.82 -12.07
N LEU A 14 1.09 -3.67 -12.20
CA LEU A 14 0.10 -3.87 -11.14
C LEU A 14 -0.90 -4.93 -11.59
N THR A 15 -1.17 -5.90 -10.74
CA THR A 15 -2.18 -6.91 -10.98
C THR A 15 -3.19 -6.89 -9.84
N LEU A 16 -4.45 -6.73 -10.20
CA LEU A 16 -5.60 -6.77 -9.29
C LEU A 16 -6.40 -8.04 -9.53
N GLU A 17 -6.60 -8.82 -8.49
CA GLU A 17 -7.48 -9.98 -8.47
C GLU A 17 -8.58 -9.73 -7.42
N GLN A 18 -9.82 -9.85 -7.82
CA GLN A 18 -10.95 -9.74 -6.92
C GLN A 18 -11.40 -11.14 -6.48
N LYS A 19 -11.41 -11.38 -5.18
CA LYS A 19 -11.81 -12.66 -4.61
C LYS A 19 -13.28 -12.96 -4.98
N GLY A 20 -13.50 -14.10 -5.63
CA GLY A 20 -14.84 -14.51 -6.09
C GLY A 20 -15.21 -14.06 -7.50
N GLN A 21 -14.31 -13.40 -8.21
CA GLN A 21 -14.41 -13.14 -9.65
C GLN A 21 -13.18 -13.72 -10.34
N ASP A 22 -13.38 -14.42 -11.45
CA ASP A 22 -12.27 -14.95 -12.27
C ASP A 22 -11.55 -13.85 -13.10
N ALA A 23 -11.94 -12.60 -12.87
CA ALA A 23 -11.41 -11.46 -13.60
C ALA A 23 -10.13 -10.91 -12.91
N LYS A 24 -9.04 -10.93 -13.69
CA LYS A 24 -7.74 -10.38 -13.32
C LYS A 24 -7.45 -9.19 -14.22
N VAL A 25 -7.25 -8.01 -13.63
CA VAL A 25 -6.86 -6.80 -14.37
C VAL A 25 -5.39 -6.55 -14.12
N THR A 26 -4.63 -6.43 -15.22
CA THR A 26 -3.21 -6.06 -15.15
C THR A 26 -3.01 -4.70 -15.81
N THR A 27 -2.31 -3.83 -15.15
CA THR A 27 -1.92 -2.51 -15.65
C THR A 27 -0.40 -2.43 -15.70
N PHE A 28 0.14 -1.95 -16.81
CA PHE A 28 1.55 -1.56 -16.91
C PHE A 28 1.64 -0.06 -17.12
N VAL A 29 2.68 0.55 -16.57
CA VAL A 29 3.10 1.91 -16.90
C VAL A 29 4.57 1.86 -17.27
N LYS A 30 4.93 2.30 -18.46
CA LYS A 30 6.31 2.36 -18.94
C LYS A 30 6.42 3.44 -20.01
N ASP A 31 7.50 4.21 -19.99
CA ASP A 31 7.81 5.26 -20.98
C ASP A 31 6.66 6.26 -21.20
N GLY A 32 5.93 6.60 -20.14
CA GLY A 32 4.80 7.53 -20.20
C GLY A 32 3.52 6.94 -20.81
N ILE A 33 3.47 5.64 -21.02
CA ILE A 33 2.29 4.95 -21.55
C ILE A 33 1.74 3.98 -20.50
N MET A 34 0.42 4.00 -20.34
CA MET A 34 -0.31 3.04 -19.53
C MET A 34 -0.99 2.01 -20.45
N TYR A 35 -0.83 0.74 -20.12
CA TYR A 35 -1.48 -0.40 -20.76
C TYR A 35 -2.38 -1.08 -19.74
N MET A 36 -3.65 -1.25 -20.06
CA MET A 36 -4.61 -1.89 -19.18
C MET A 36 -5.22 -3.11 -19.87
N SER A 37 -5.17 -4.25 -19.21
CA SER A 37 -5.83 -5.46 -19.74
C SER A 37 -7.33 -5.36 -19.60
N ASN A 38 -8.05 -5.75 -20.66
CA ASN A 38 -9.47 -5.95 -20.61
C ASN A 38 -9.76 -7.46 -20.39
N PRO A 39 -10.24 -7.86 -19.21
CA PRO A 39 -10.42 -9.28 -18.88
C PRO A 39 -11.56 -9.96 -19.65
N VAL A 40 -12.42 -9.18 -20.32
CA VAL A 40 -13.58 -9.73 -21.08
C VAL A 40 -13.16 -10.24 -22.46
N ASN A 41 -12.26 -9.54 -23.13
CA ASN A 41 -11.86 -9.84 -24.51
C ASN A 41 -10.36 -10.13 -24.67
N ASN A 42 -9.60 -10.11 -23.55
CA ASN A 42 -8.15 -10.32 -23.52
C ASN A 42 -7.36 -9.34 -24.42
N THR A 43 -7.84 -8.12 -24.56
CA THR A 43 -7.13 -7.05 -25.28
C THR A 43 -6.43 -6.10 -24.32
N TRP A 44 -5.57 -5.25 -24.87
CA TRP A 44 -4.89 -4.19 -24.15
C TRP A 44 -5.38 -2.83 -24.61
N GLU A 45 -5.77 -2.00 -23.67
CA GLU A 45 -6.05 -0.59 -23.93
C GLU A 45 -4.83 0.23 -23.60
N LYS A 46 -4.46 1.16 -24.51
CA LYS A 46 -3.32 2.05 -24.37
C LYS A 46 -3.80 3.48 -24.18
N GLN A 47 -3.19 4.17 -23.23
CA GLN A 47 -3.39 5.61 -23.05
C GLN A 47 -2.09 6.27 -22.55
N GLU A 48 -1.92 7.56 -22.84
CA GLU A 48 -0.83 8.33 -22.25
C GLU A 48 -1.02 8.42 -20.74
N ALA A 49 0.02 8.09 -19.98
CA ALA A 49 0.07 8.33 -18.56
C ALA A 49 0.52 9.79 -18.35
N THR A 50 -0.35 10.61 -17.76
CA THR A 50 0.02 12.00 -17.45
C THR A 50 1.11 12.03 -16.39
N PHE A 51 1.94 13.08 -16.40
CA PHE A 51 2.96 13.28 -15.36
C PHE A 51 2.33 13.27 -13.96
N GLU A 52 1.18 13.90 -13.79
CA GLU A 52 0.44 13.94 -12.53
C GLU A 52 0.02 12.54 -12.04
N ALA A 53 -0.45 11.70 -12.95
CA ALA A 53 -0.82 10.31 -12.61
C ALA A 53 0.40 9.50 -12.17
N ILE A 54 1.54 9.66 -12.86
CA ILE A 54 2.80 9.00 -12.49
C ILE A 54 3.28 9.46 -11.12
N GLU A 55 3.25 10.76 -10.84
CA GLU A 55 3.66 11.30 -9.53
C GLU A 55 2.70 10.85 -8.41
N GLN A 56 1.40 10.78 -8.68
CA GLN A 56 0.44 10.21 -7.71
C GLN A 56 0.76 8.74 -7.40
N PHE A 57 1.09 7.94 -8.41
CA PHE A 57 1.53 6.56 -8.19
C PHE A 57 2.81 6.50 -7.35
N LYS A 58 3.84 7.28 -7.70
CA LYS A 58 5.09 7.33 -6.93
C LYS A 58 4.83 7.71 -5.47
N ASN A 59 4.02 8.72 -5.23
CA ASN A 59 3.68 9.17 -3.89
C ASN A 59 2.92 8.10 -3.10
N SER A 60 2.01 7.36 -3.75
CA SER A 60 1.28 6.27 -3.08
C SER A 60 2.16 5.07 -2.69
N LEU A 61 3.36 4.98 -3.26
CA LEU A 61 4.33 3.92 -2.95
C LEU A 61 5.22 4.26 -1.76
N ASP A 62 5.25 5.52 -1.34
CA ASP A 62 6.10 5.98 -0.24
C ASP A 62 5.50 5.67 1.15
N THR A 63 4.94 4.47 1.27
CA THR A 63 4.38 3.96 2.53
C THR A 63 5.41 3.95 3.66
N SER A 64 6.70 3.78 3.33
CA SER A 64 7.76 3.78 4.34
C SER A 64 7.95 5.16 4.96
N THR A 65 7.92 6.23 4.17
CA THR A 65 7.98 7.61 4.67
C THR A 65 6.72 7.98 5.44
N GLU A 66 5.54 7.55 5.00
CA GLU A 66 4.30 7.76 5.75
C GLU A 66 4.34 7.09 7.12
N ILE A 67 4.74 5.81 7.19
CA ILE A 67 4.89 5.09 8.46
C ILE A 67 5.96 5.74 9.34
N TYR A 68 7.10 6.13 8.77
CA TYR A 68 8.14 6.85 9.50
C TYR A 68 7.59 8.15 10.10
N ASN A 69 6.92 8.97 9.33
CA ASN A 69 6.34 10.23 9.78
C ASN A 69 5.29 10.04 10.88
N MET A 70 4.51 8.98 10.79
CA MET A 70 3.54 8.62 11.81
C MET A 70 4.20 8.16 13.12
N LEU A 71 5.28 7.41 13.05
CA LEU A 71 5.93 6.80 14.21
C LEU A 71 7.01 7.66 14.87
N LYS A 72 7.71 8.53 14.12
CA LYS A 72 8.92 9.27 14.60
C LYS A 72 8.68 10.07 15.87
N ASP A 73 7.48 10.65 16.02
CA ASP A 73 7.11 11.47 17.16
C ASP A 73 6.48 10.66 18.32
N HIS A 74 6.41 9.33 18.14
CA HIS A 74 5.76 8.40 19.08
C HIS A 74 6.59 7.15 19.38
N LEU A 75 7.91 7.22 19.17
CA LEU A 75 8.82 6.07 19.40
C LEU A 75 8.80 5.58 20.85
N ASP A 76 8.48 6.44 21.79
CA ASP A 76 8.28 6.10 23.21
C ASP A 76 6.99 5.31 23.49
N LYS A 77 6.09 5.24 22.51
CA LYS A 77 4.77 4.57 22.61
C LYS A 77 4.66 3.29 21.79
N VAL A 78 5.74 2.83 21.20
CA VAL A 78 5.76 1.61 20.38
C VAL A 78 6.68 0.57 21.01
N ASP A 79 6.34 -0.70 20.82
CA ASP A 79 7.18 -1.82 21.18
C ASP A 79 8.08 -2.19 20.01
N ILE A 80 9.39 -2.24 20.23
CA ILE A 80 10.37 -2.70 19.23
C ILE A 80 11.04 -3.96 19.78
N LYS A 81 10.96 -5.06 19.02
CA LYS A 81 11.57 -6.34 19.37
C LYS A 81 12.36 -6.89 18.18
N GLU A 82 13.43 -7.62 18.50
CA GLU A 82 14.14 -8.41 17.49
C GLU A 82 13.54 -9.81 17.44
N LYS A 83 13.19 -10.27 16.25
CA LYS A 83 12.67 -11.60 16.01
C LYS A 83 13.01 -12.08 14.60
N ASP A 84 13.57 -13.30 14.50
CA ASP A 84 13.83 -13.99 13.22
C ASP A 84 14.57 -13.13 12.19
N GLY A 85 15.60 -12.38 12.65
CA GLY A 85 16.40 -11.48 11.80
C GLY A 85 15.70 -10.19 11.38
N ASN A 86 14.61 -9.83 12.05
CA ASN A 86 13.87 -8.59 11.80
C ASN A 86 13.73 -7.75 13.07
N TYR A 87 13.57 -6.44 12.88
CA TYR A 87 12.95 -5.58 13.87
C TYR A 87 11.43 -5.63 13.67
N VAL A 88 10.70 -5.95 14.72
CA VAL A 88 9.25 -5.95 14.76
C VAL A 88 8.82 -4.75 15.57
N ILE A 89 8.22 -3.76 14.91
CA ILE A 89 7.65 -2.57 15.54
C ILE A 89 6.15 -2.83 15.68
N SER A 90 5.67 -2.85 16.91
CA SER A 90 4.27 -3.07 17.22
C SER A 90 3.70 -1.85 17.95
N VAL A 91 2.60 -1.35 17.45
CA VAL A 91 1.88 -0.26 18.10
C VAL A 91 0.84 -0.85 19.06
N PRO A 92 0.79 -0.40 20.33
CA PRO A 92 -0.23 -0.85 21.25
C PRO A 92 -1.64 -0.64 20.67
N LYS A 93 -2.49 -1.66 20.86
CA LYS A 93 -3.84 -1.65 20.32
C LYS A 93 -4.59 -0.37 20.72
N ASN A 94 -5.26 0.23 19.76
CA ASN A 94 -6.06 1.44 19.93
C ASN A 94 -5.29 2.70 20.37
N SER A 95 -4.01 2.79 20.05
CA SER A 95 -3.25 4.02 20.30
C SER A 95 -3.88 5.21 19.59
N ASP A 96 -4.04 6.32 20.31
CA ASP A 96 -4.75 7.51 19.80
C ASP A 96 -4.11 8.07 18.54
N PHE A 97 -2.77 8.13 18.49
CA PHE A 97 -2.06 8.67 17.33
C PHE A 97 -2.29 7.86 16.05
N ILE A 98 -2.47 6.53 16.12
CA ILE A 98 -2.83 5.70 14.96
C ILE A 98 -4.28 5.95 14.55
N LYS A 99 -5.20 6.06 15.53
CA LYS A 99 -6.60 6.36 15.23
C LYS A 99 -6.76 7.72 14.57
N GLU A 100 -6.02 8.72 15.02
CA GLU A 100 -6.02 10.07 14.42
C GLU A 100 -5.47 10.03 12.99
N SER A 101 -4.32 9.39 12.77
CA SER A 101 -3.73 9.22 11.44
C SER A 101 -4.69 8.51 10.46
N LEU A 102 -5.37 7.45 10.89
CA LEU A 102 -6.38 6.77 10.08
C LEU A 102 -7.56 7.67 9.74
N LYS A 103 -8.03 8.50 10.70
CA LYS A 103 -9.10 9.47 10.44
C LYS A 103 -8.68 10.51 9.42
N GLU A 104 -7.49 11.06 9.54
CA GLU A 104 -6.95 12.03 8.58
C GLU A 104 -6.83 11.43 7.17
N GLN A 105 -6.30 10.21 7.07
CA GLN A 105 -6.15 9.51 5.81
C GLN A 105 -7.52 9.21 5.16
N MET A 106 -8.49 8.72 5.92
CA MET A 106 -9.85 8.49 5.41
C MET A 106 -10.52 9.79 4.96
N ASN A 107 -10.38 10.86 5.72
CA ASN A 107 -10.92 12.17 5.34
C ASN A 107 -10.30 12.72 4.04
N SER A 108 -9.05 12.41 3.77
CA SER A 108 -8.38 12.82 2.52
C SER A 108 -8.89 12.05 1.30
N ILE A 109 -9.31 10.80 1.47
CA ILE A 109 -9.75 9.91 0.38
C ILE A 109 -11.24 10.08 0.07
N VAL A 110 -12.09 10.07 1.09
CA VAL A 110 -13.56 10.04 0.93
C VAL A 110 -14.26 11.34 1.33
N GLY A 111 -13.48 12.37 1.71
CA GLY A 111 -14.00 13.60 2.31
C GLY A 111 -14.32 13.40 3.80
N GLN A 112 -14.75 14.51 4.45
CA GLN A 112 -15.02 14.46 5.88
C GLN A 112 -16.17 13.48 6.18
N ASN A 113 -15.85 12.41 6.90
CA ASN A 113 -16.81 11.47 7.44
C ASN A 113 -16.76 11.52 8.99
N PRO A 114 -17.61 12.31 9.63
CA PRO A 114 -17.60 12.49 11.09
C PRO A 114 -17.92 11.21 11.86
N ASP A 115 -18.57 10.24 11.22
CA ASP A 115 -18.95 8.97 11.85
C ASP A 115 -17.82 7.94 11.77
N PHE A 116 -16.75 8.19 10.99
CA PHE A 116 -15.61 7.30 10.95
C PHE A 116 -14.82 7.35 12.26
N ASN A 117 -14.96 6.32 13.03
CA ASN A 117 -14.26 6.14 14.30
C ASN A 117 -13.63 4.75 14.36
N PRO A 118 -12.36 4.59 13.98
CA PRO A 118 -11.70 3.29 13.98
C PRO A 118 -11.51 2.77 15.40
N ASP A 119 -11.77 1.49 15.58
CA ASP A 119 -11.56 0.74 16.81
C ASP A 119 -10.82 -0.57 16.52
N ASN A 120 -10.37 -1.25 17.57
CA ASN A 120 -9.58 -2.47 17.45
C ASN A 120 -8.36 -2.32 16.54
N VAL A 121 -7.81 -1.09 16.46
CA VAL A 121 -6.68 -0.77 15.60
C VAL A 121 -5.42 -1.48 16.08
N THR A 122 -4.78 -2.20 15.17
CA THR A 122 -3.46 -2.82 15.38
C THR A 122 -2.58 -2.51 14.19
N LEU A 123 -1.31 -2.19 14.46
CA LEU A 123 -0.29 -2.00 13.44
C LEU A 123 0.96 -2.76 13.84
N GLU A 124 1.48 -3.53 12.89
CA GLU A 124 2.78 -4.21 13.00
C GLU A 124 3.60 -3.94 11.75
N TYR A 125 4.87 -3.59 11.95
CA TYR A 125 5.80 -3.27 10.88
C TYR A 125 7.09 -4.06 11.07
N LEU A 126 7.43 -4.91 10.09
CA LEU A 126 8.64 -5.69 10.06
C LEU A 126 9.68 -5.02 9.16
N ILE A 127 10.88 -4.85 9.71
CA ILE A 127 12.04 -4.30 9.02
C ILE A 127 13.16 -5.32 9.07
N ASP A 128 13.78 -5.59 7.95
CA ASP A 128 14.97 -6.45 7.90
C ASP A 128 16.12 -5.85 8.71
N LYS A 129 16.72 -6.65 9.60
CA LYS A 129 17.75 -6.16 10.52
C LYS A 129 19.08 -5.86 9.85
N GLU A 130 19.41 -6.50 8.73
CA GLU A 130 20.68 -6.34 8.03
C GLU A 130 20.63 -5.19 7.03
N THR A 131 19.53 -5.11 6.27
CA THR A 131 19.38 -4.14 5.20
C THR A 131 18.60 -2.90 5.60
N TYR A 132 17.86 -2.96 6.71
CA TYR A 132 16.91 -1.95 7.17
C TYR A 132 15.76 -1.71 6.19
N PHE A 133 15.55 -2.61 5.24
CA PHE A 133 14.41 -2.51 4.33
C PHE A 133 13.12 -3.00 4.97
N PRO A 134 11.99 -2.33 4.66
CA PRO A 134 10.68 -2.82 5.08
C PRO A 134 10.35 -4.16 4.42
N LYS A 135 9.80 -5.09 5.19
CA LYS A 135 9.37 -6.40 4.70
C LYS A 135 7.86 -6.56 4.72
N VAL A 136 7.23 -6.25 5.84
CA VAL A 136 5.80 -6.45 6.01
C VAL A 136 5.22 -5.28 6.80
N LEU A 137 4.12 -4.74 6.32
CA LEU A 137 3.27 -3.83 7.06
C LEU A 137 1.89 -4.46 7.19
N SER A 138 1.43 -4.67 8.41
CA SER A 138 0.10 -5.19 8.72
C SER A 138 -0.69 -4.15 9.50
N LEU A 139 -1.86 -3.80 9.00
CA LEU A 139 -2.81 -2.89 9.65
C LEU A 139 -4.17 -3.58 9.72
N SER A 140 -4.81 -3.56 10.87
CA SER A 140 -6.19 -4.01 11.01
C SER A 140 -6.98 -3.05 11.90
N PHE A 141 -8.22 -2.79 11.53
CA PHE A 141 -9.15 -2.00 12.34
C PHE A 141 -10.60 -2.39 12.04
N GLU A 142 -11.48 -1.99 12.92
CA GLU A 142 -12.93 -2.07 12.78
C GLU A 142 -13.49 -0.65 12.77
N ALA A 143 -14.50 -0.39 11.95
CA ALA A 143 -15.14 0.92 11.86
C ALA A 143 -16.59 0.81 11.38
N LYS A 144 -17.35 1.90 11.49
CA LYS A 144 -18.62 2.06 10.79
C LYS A 144 -18.42 2.87 9.52
N LEU A 145 -18.87 2.32 8.40
CA LEU A 145 -18.95 3.01 7.12
C LEU A 145 -20.41 2.95 6.65
N ASP A 146 -21.03 4.10 6.42
CA ASP A 146 -22.43 4.22 6.02
C ASP A 146 -23.40 3.41 6.91
N GLY A 147 -23.11 3.40 8.22
CA GLY A 147 -23.93 2.70 9.23
C GLY A 147 -23.69 1.19 9.33
N GLN A 148 -22.81 0.62 8.51
CA GLN A 148 -22.45 -0.79 8.52
C GLN A 148 -21.13 -1.01 9.27
N ASP A 149 -21.06 -2.04 10.09
CA ASP A 149 -19.82 -2.45 10.75
C ASP A 149 -18.91 -3.14 9.72
N VAL A 150 -17.71 -2.62 9.55
CA VAL A 150 -16.70 -3.16 8.66
C VAL A 150 -15.44 -3.52 9.44
N LYS A 151 -14.79 -4.60 9.03
CA LYS A 151 -13.46 -4.96 9.47
C LYS A 151 -12.50 -4.89 8.29
N VAL A 152 -11.48 -4.07 8.44
CA VAL A 152 -10.41 -3.93 7.44
C VAL A 152 -9.15 -4.61 7.96
N THR A 153 -8.53 -5.41 7.12
CA THR A 153 -7.20 -5.98 7.37
C THR A 153 -6.40 -5.85 6.09
N THR A 154 -5.29 -5.15 6.19
CA THR A 154 -4.34 -4.96 5.08
C THR A 154 -3.00 -5.52 5.49
N THR A 155 -2.38 -6.30 4.61
CA THR A 155 -1.00 -6.75 4.76
C THR A 155 -0.26 -6.45 3.46
N ASN A 156 0.72 -5.59 3.54
CA ASN A 156 1.62 -5.27 2.44
C ASN A 156 2.94 -5.99 2.67
N THR A 157 3.36 -6.80 1.72
CA THR A 157 4.65 -7.50 1.76
C THR A 157 5.54 -6.95 0.65
N LEU A 158 6.74 -6.52 1.02
CA LEU A 158 7.75 -6.04 0.09
C LEU A 158 8.83 -7.11 -0.06
N SER A 159 9.22 -7.37 -1.28
CA SER A 159 10.28 -8.34 -1.61
C SER A 159 11.07 -7.83 -2.82
N ASN A 160 12.24 -8.43 -3.05
CA ASN A 160 13.09 -8.11 -4.20
C ASN A 160 13.41 -6.60 -4.33
N ILE A 161 13.61 -5.92 -3.19
CA ILE A 161 13.94 -4.49 -3.19
C ILE A 161 15.30 -4.29 -3.89
N ASN A 162 15.35 -3.35 -4.83
CA ASN A 162 16.49 -3.07 -5.71
C ASN A 162 16.94 -4.25 -6.60
N SER A 163 16.09 -5.27 -6.80
CA SER A 163 16.38 -6.44 -7.63
C SER A 163 15.25 -6.77 -8.63
N VAL A 164 14.33 -5.83 -8.86
CA VAL A 164 13.31 -5.96 -9.90
C VAL A 164 13.99 -5.80 -11.25
N GLU A 165 13.90 -6.84 -12.08
CA GLU A 165 14.36 -6.81 -13.46
C GLU A 165 13.47 -5.90 -14.33
N GLU A 166 13.85 -5.73 -15.59
CA GLU A 166 13.09 -4.91 -16.54
C GLU A 166 11.62 -5.34 -16.61
N ILE A 167 10.70 -4.38 -16.48
CA ILE A 167 9.28 -4.61 -16.70
C ILE A 167 8.99 -4.56 -18.19
N THR A 168 8.61 -5.71 -18.75
CA THR A 168 8.21 -5.83 -20.15
C THR A 168 6.72 -5.60 -20.30
N VAL A 169 6.33 -4.74 -21.26
CA VAL A 169 4.94 -4.49 -21.61
C VAL A 169 4.45 -5.52 -22.63
N PRO A 170 3.13 -5.75 -22.75
CA PRO A 170 2.57 -6.64 -23.75
C PRO A 170 2.96 -6.17 -25.17
N GLU A 171 3.28 -7.13 -26.04
CA GLU A 171 3.34 -6.90 -27.48
C GLU A 171 1.94 -6.67 -28.04
N GLU A 172 1.85 -5.90 -29.13
CA GLU A 172 0.59 -5.60 -29.81
C GLU A 172 -0.03 -6.82 -30.48
#